data_4ba540a99d6abad107e9967ecbe6dba6
#
_entry.id   4ba540a99d6abad107e9967ecbe6dba6
#
_cell.length_a   1.000
_cell.length_b   1.000
_cell.length_c   1.000
_cell.angle_alpha   90.00
_cell.angle_beta   90.00
_cell.angle_gamma   90.00
#
_symmetry.space_group_name_H-M   'P 1'
#
loop_
_entity.id
_entity.type
_entity.pdbx_description
1 polymer ?
#
loop_
_entity_poly.entity_id
_entity_poly.type
_entity_poly.pdbx_seq_one_letter_code
_entity_poly.pdbx_strand_id
1 'polypeptide(L)'
;MPIVSRSVIASSKNPAMSKFFICTFGCRCNQADSGAIRESLRRKGLAEAANHIDAGLVIVNSCTVTHRTDQQVRQMVRRVHRDNPSARLVVTGCYAERDPLAVAAMPGVDFTVGNADRDRLAHLLEEDAPGPGLKIVRSALDGRGSQLPMPLGETGGRTRPLVKLQDGCDARC
;
A
#
# COMPACT_ATOMS: atom_id res chain seq x y z
N MET A 1 -37.40 -16.73 -22.12
CA MET A 1 -37.06 -16.13 -20.79
C MET A 1 -35.65 -15.61 -20.89
N PRO A 2 -35.40 -14.29 -20.87
CA PRO A 2 -34.05 -13.74 -20.94
C PRO A 2 -33.44 -13.69 -19.53
N ILE A 3 -32.25 -14.25 -19.40
CA ILE A 3 -31.41 -14.19 -18.22
C ILE A 3 -30.84 -12.78 -18.17
N VAL A 4 -31.34 -11.97 -17.26
CA VAL A 4 -30.79 -10.63 -16.96
C VAL A 4 -29.52 -10.82 -16.16
N SER A 5 -28.38 -10.64 -16.82
CA SER A 5 -27.07 -10.49 -16.16
C SER A 5 -27.08 -9.19 -15.36
N ARG A 6 -27.26 -9.29 -14.04
CA ARG A 6 -27.06 -8.20 -13.11
C ARG A 6 -25.55 -8.00 -12.93
N SER A 7 -25.01 -7.04 -13.65
CA SER A 7 -23.73 -6.44 -13.29
C SER A 7 -23.87 -5.78 -11.91
N VAL A 8 -23.34 -6.47 -10.90
CA VAL A 8 -23.20 -5.92 -9.55
C VAL A 8 -22.05 -4.92 -9.61
N ILE A 9 -22.38 -3.67 -9.91
CA ILE A 9 -21.52 -2.55 -9.61
C ILE A 9 -21.58 -2.41 -8.08
N ALA A 10 -20.59 -2.96 -7.39
CA ALA A 10 -20.42 -2.75 -5.97
C ALA A 10 -20.08 -1.27 -5.75
N SER A 11 -21.10 -0.50 -5.41
CA SER A 11 -20.99 0.86 -4.96
C SER A 11 -20.16 0.88 -3.66
N SER A 12 -18.93 1.40 -3.71
CA SER A 12 -18.15 1.69 -2.51
C SER A 12 -18.92 2.71 -1.67
N LYS A 13 -19.44 2.27 -0.54
CA LYS A 13 -20.33 3.05 0.33
C LYS A 13 -19.66 4.24 1.04
N ASN A 14 -18.40 4.54 0.77
CA ASN A 14 -17.70 5.65 1.41
C ASN A 14 -17.09 6.59 0.35
N PRO A 15 -17.70 7.75 0.05
CA PRO A 15 -17.19 8.72 -0.91
C PRO A 15 -15.80 9.28 -0.52
N ALA A 16 -15.40 9.18 0.74
CA ALA A 16 -14.10 9.59 1.21
C ALA A 16 -12.95 8.70 0.65
N MET A 17 -13.24 7.46 0.22
CA MET A 17 -12.23 6.53 -0.29
C MET A 17 -11.99 6.62 -1.81
N SER A 18 -12.45 7.67 -2.47
CA SER A 18 -12.21 7.87 -3.91
C SER A 18 -10.78 8.32 -4.25
N LYS A 19 -10.00 8.75 -3.24
CA LYS A 19 -8.64 9.25 -3.42
C LYS A 19 -7.64 8.51 -2.55
N PHE A 20 -6.47 8.26 -3.11
CA PHE A 20 -5.35 7.66 -2.38
C PHE A 20 -4.10 8.56 -2.42
N PHE A 21 -3.24 8.41 -1.42
CA PHE A 21 -1.92 9.03 -1.38
C PHE A 21 -0.88 7.97 -1.01
N ILE A 22 0.26 7.96 -1.73
CA ILE A 22 1.37 7.02 -1.45
C ILE A 22 2.61 7.80 -1.04
N CYS A 23 3.10 7.51 0.16
CA CYS A 23 4.39 7.98 0.63
C CYS A 23 5.41 6.84 0.57
N THR A 24 6.51 7.06 -0.14
CA THR A 24 7.55 6.04 -0.33
C THR A 24 8.83 6.44 0.40
N PHE A 25 9.28 5.58 1.29
CA PHE A 25 10.58 5.67 1.93
C PHE A 25 11.48 4.54 1.45
N GLY A 26 12.72 4.85 1.05
CA GLY A 26 13.72 3.85 0.77
C GLY A 26 14.31 3.83 -0.63
N CYS A 27 14.60 2.63 -1.12
CA CYS A 27 15.39 2.40 -2.32
C CYS A 27 14.55 2.42 -3.60
N ARG A 28 15.21 2.17 -4.74
CA ARG A 28 14.55 2.09 -6.05
C ARG A 28 13.51 0.98 -6.14
N CYS A 29 13.72 -0.14 -5.42
CA CYS A 29 12.73 -1.22 -5.37
C CYS A 29 11.42 -0.73 -4.74
N ASN A 30 11.48 -0.02 -3.60
CA ASN A 30 10.27 0.57 -3.00
C ASN A 30 9.58 1.57 -3.94
N GLN A 31 10.35 2.29 -4.77
CA GLN A 31 9.76 3.20 -5.76
C GLN A 31 9.04 2.45 -6.87
N ALA A 32 9.62 1.35 -7.37
CA ALA A 32 8.97 0.49 -8.35
C ALA A 32 7.68 -0.14 -7.78
N ASP A 33 7.75 -0.65 -6.55
CA ASP A 33 6.59 -1.20 -5.85
C ASP A 33 5.47 -0.17 -5.68
N SER A 34 5.83 1.06 -5.29
CA SER A 34 4.85 2.15 -5.18
C SER A 34 4.22 2.51 -6.52
N GLY A 35 4.98 2.43 -7.61
CA GLY A 35 4.46 2.58 -8.96
C GLY A 35 3.43 1.51 -9.31
N ALA A 36 3.72 0.26 -8.99
CA ALA A 36 2.81 -0.87 -9.22
C ALA A 36 1.53 -0.78 -8.36
N ILE A 37 1.65 -0.39 -7.10
CA ILE A 37 0.51 -0.14 -6.22
C ILE A 37 -0.35 1.00 -6.77
N ARG A 38 0.26 2.11 -7.20
CA ARG A 38 -0.42 3.25 -7.82
C ARG A 38 -1.25 2.84 -9.02
N GLU A 39 -0.65 2.09 -9.91
CA GLU A 39 -1.33 1.59 -11.12
C GLU A 39 -2.50 0.66 -10.77
N SER A 40 -2.33 -0.24 -9.79
CA SER A 40 -3.39 -1.13 -9.31
C SER A 40 -4.59 -0.35 -8.76
N LEU A 41 -4.33 0.70 -7.98
CA LEU A 41 -5.38 1.55 -7.40
C LEU A 41 -6.11 2.40 -8.47
N ARG A 42 -5.35 2.94 -9.43
CA ARG A 42 -5.93 3.68 -10.57
C ARG A 42 -6.83 2.80 -11.43
N ARG A 43 -6.45 1.55 -11.67
CA ARG A 43 -7.30 0.56 -12.39
C ARG A 43 -8.59 0.26 -11.66
N LYS A 44 -8.62 0.39 -10.34
CA LYS A 44 -9.84 0.30 -9.53
C LYS A 44 -10.65 1.62 -9.47
N GLY A 45 -10.23 2.65 -10.21
CA GLY A 45 -10.93 3.92 -10.32
C GLY A 45 -10.62 4.92 -9.23
N LEU A 46 -9.59 4.68 -8.37
CA LEU A 46 -9.19 5.66 -7.37
C LEU A 46 -8.31 6.75 -8.01
N ALA A 47 -8.51 7.99 -7.62
CA ALA A 47 -7.67 9.11 -8.01
C ALA A 47 -6.52 9.34 -7.02
N GLU A 48 -5.36 9.75 -7.51
CA GLU A 48 -4.23 10.10 -6.64
C GLU A 48 -4.43 11.50 -6.05
N ALA A 49 -4.33 11.62 -4.73
CA ALA A 49 -4.38 12.89 -4.03
C ALA A 49 -3.01 13.57 -4.04
N ALA A 50 -2.98 14.90 -4.03
CA ALA A 50 -1.73 15.68 -3.98
C ALA A 50 -1.02 15.54 -2.61
N ASN A 51 -1.76 15.27 -1.56
CA ASN A 51 -1.25 15.13 -0.19
C ASN A 51 -2.07 14.13 0.62
N HIS A 52 -1.61 13.80 1.83
CA HIS A 52 -2.26 12.85 2.73
C HIS A 52 -3.54 13.39 3.39
N ILE A 53 -3.76 14.71 3.38
CA ILE A 53 -4.93 15.32 4.02
C ILE A 53 -6.18 15.06 3.18
N ASP A 54 -6.04 15.14 1.85
CA ASP A 54 -7.15 14.99 0.89
C ASP A 54 -7.41 13.53 0.49
N ALA A 55 -6.68 12.59 1.07
CA ALA A 55 -6.77 11.17 0.73
C ALA A 55 -7.64 10.41 1.73
N GLY A 56 -8.57 9.59 1.23
CA GLY A 56 -9.31 8.64 2.05
C GLY A 56 -8.51 7.37 2.36
N LEU A 57 -7.47 7.10 1.54
CA LEU A 57 -6.51 6.02 1.73
C LEU A 57 -5.09 6.58 1.69
N VAL A 58 -4.33 6.32 2.73
CA VAL A 58 -2.90 6.64 2.77
C VAL A 58 -2.09 5.35 2.86
N ILE A 59 -1.13 5.19 1.93
CA ILE A 59 -0.22 4.04 1.91
C ILE A 59 1.19 4.54 2.19
N VAL A 60 1.82 3.97 3.22
CA VAL A 60 3.22 4.20 3.55
C VAL A 60 4.02 2.97 3.13
N ASN A 61 4.74 3.08 2.01
CA ASN A 61 5.67 2.04 1.57
C ASN A 61 7.03 2.26 2.22
N SER A 62 7.38 1.37 3.12
CA SER A 62 8.48 1.51 4.08
C SER A 62 9.73 0.73 3.66
N CYS A 63 10.88 1.29 3.97
CA CYS A 63 12.18 0.62 3.94
C CYS A 63 12.71 0.45 5.36
N THR A 64 13.64 -0.47 5.56
CA THR A 64 14.25 -0.73 6.87
C THR A 64 15.77 -0.87 6.80
N VAL A 65 16.39 -0.34 5.74
CA VAL A 65 17.85 -0.42 5.58
C VAL A 65 18.60 0.44 6.62
N THR A 66 17.94 1.49 7.13
CA THR A 66 18.54 2.39 8.13
C THR A 66 17.56 2.74 9.24
N HIS A 67 18.08 2.93 10.48
CA HIS A 67 17.29 3.44 11.60
C HIS A 67 16.62 4.79 11.30
N ARG A 68 17.25 5.62 10.46
CA ARG A 68 16.69 6.90 10.02
C ARG A 68 15.39 6.70 9.23
N THR A 69 15.34 5.68 8.39
CA THR A 69 14.13 5.37 7.61
C THR A 69 12.99 4.92 8.52
N ASP A 70 13.27 4.09 9.53
CA ASP A 70 12.27 3.67 10.52
C ASP A 70 11.67 4.89 11.26
N GLN A 71 12.52 5.86 11.63
CA GLN A 71 12.06 7.10 12.26
C GLN A 71 11.17 7.93 11.33
N GLN A 72 11.55 8.05 10.04
CA GLN A 72 10.74 8.76 9.04
C GLN A 72 9.37 8.12 8.84
N VAL A 73 9.30 6.78 8.79
CA VAL A 73 8.04 6.05 8.71
C VAL A 73 7.16 6.36 9.92
N ARG A 74 7.71 6.25 11.14
CA ARG A 74 6.98 6.56 12.37
C ARG A 74 6.49 8.01 12.42
N GLN A 75 7.31 8.96 11.96
CA GLN A 75 6.93 10.37 11.87
C GLN A 75 5.79 10.57 10.88
N MET A 76 5.85 9.92 9.70
CA MET A 76 4.78 10.00 8.70
C MET A 76 3.48 9.40 9.20
N VAL A 77 3.51 8.22 9.83
CA VAL A 77 2.34 7.59 10.45
C VAL A 77 1.67 8.52 11.46
N ARG A 78 2.45 9.09 12.39
CA ARG A 78 1.94 10.05 13.39
C ARG A 78 1.37 11.31 12.73
N ARG A 79 2.00 11.79 11.67
CA ARG A 79 1.54 12.95 10.91
C ARG A 79 0.19 12.69 10.26
N VAL A 80 0.06 11.56 9.56
CA VAL A 80 -1.23 11.17 8.94
C VAL A 80 -2.32 11.05 9.99
N HIS A 81 -2.05 10.34 11.09
CA HIS A 81 -3.02 10.16 12.16
C HIS A 81 -3.49 11.47 12.79
N ARG A 82 -2.59 12.46 12.91
CA ARG A 82 -2.93 13.79 13.44
C ARG A 82 -3.69 14.65 12.43
N ASP A 83 -3.21 14.68 11.16
CA ASP A 83 -3.67 15.63 10.16
C ASP A 83 -4.92 15.13 9.40
N ASN A 84 -5.11 13.80 9.33
CA ASN A 84 -6.25 13.14 8.70
C ASN A 84 -6.62 11.84 9.43
N PRO A 85 -7.25 11.92 10.60
CA PRO A 85 -7.59 10.75 11.42
C PRO A 85 -8.67 9.86 10.80
N SER A 86 -9.39 10.36 9.79
CA SER A 86 -10.41 9.59 9.06
C SER A 86 -9.85 8.79 7.89
N ALA A 87 -8.61 9.05 7.46
CA ALA A 87 -8.00 8.29 6.40
C ALA A 87 -7.68 6.87 6.86
N ARG A 88 -7.93 5.89 6.01
CA ARG A 88 -7.44 4.54 6.21
C ARG A 88 -5.93 4.51 5.95
N LEU A 89 -5.16 4.14 6.96
CA LEU A 89 -3.70 4.12 6.91
C LEU A 89 -3.16 2.69 6.80
N VAL A 90 -2.48 2.44 5.70
CA VAL A 90 -1.84 1.16 5.39
C VAL A 90 -0.32 1.32 5.37
N VAL A 91 0.39 0.46 6.08
CA VAL A 91 1.86 0.41 6.03
C VAL A 91 2.28 -0.90 5.38
N THR A 92 3.17 -0.81 4.39
CA THR A 92 3.75 -1.95 3.66
C THR A 92 5.25 -1.76 3.46
N GLY A 93 5.91 -2.72 2.84
CA GLY A 93 7.33 -2.68 2.53
C GLY A 93 8.20 -3.38 3.56
N CYS A 94 9.51 -3.15 3.48
CA CYS A 94 10.49 -3.92 4.26
C CYS A 94 10.32 -3.79 5.79
N TYR A 95 9.85 -2.66 6.29
CA TYR A 95 9.61 -2.51 7.73
C TYR A 95 8.39 -3.30 8.19
N ALA A 96 7.31 -3.27 7.41
CA ALA A 96 6.12 -4.09 7.65
C ALA A 96 6.43 -5.60 7.56
N GLU A 97 7.37 -5.98 6.70
CA GLU A 97 7.83 -7.37 6.58
C GLU A 97 8.69 -7.80 7.77
N ARG A 98 9.64 -6.95 8.18
CA ARG A 98 10.59 -7.27 9.26
C ARG A 98 9.92 -7.31 10.64
N ASP A 99 9.09 -6.35 10.94
CA ASP A 99 8.49 -6.17 12.27
C ASP A 99 7.03 -5.72 12.17
N PRO A 100 6.14 -6.63 11.70
CA PRO A 100 4.74 -6.31 11.48
C PRO A 100 3.99 -5.92 12.74
N LEU A 101 4.38 -6.49 13.90
CA LEU A 101 3.75 -6.18 15.19
C LEU A 101 4.09 -4.75 15.63
N ALA A 102 5.35 -4.33 15.53
CA ALA A 102 5.74 -2.97 15.88
C ALA A 102 5.07 -1.93 14.96
N VAL A 103 4.90 -2.25 13.67
CA VAL A 103 4.21 -1.38 12.73
C VAL A 103 2.72 -1.30 13.05
N ALA A 104 2.07 -2.44 13.27
CA ALA A 104 0.64 -2.51 13.58
C ALA A 104 0.29 -1.83 14.91
N ALA A 105 1.22 -1.81 15.86
CA ALA A 105 1.04 -1.12 17.15
C ALA A 105 1.19 0.41 17.05
N MET A 106 1.56 0.96 15.90
CA MET A 106 1.63 2.42 15.74
C MET A 106 0.23 3.03 15.71
N PRO A 107 -0.02 4.12 16.47
CA PRO A 107 -1.32 4.79 16.47
C PRO A 107 -1.76 5.21 15.07
N GLY A 108 -2.99 4.86 14.70
CA GLY A 108 -3.59 5.21 13.42
C GLY A 108 -3.27 4.26 12.26
N VAL A 109 -2.51 3.19 12.48
CA VAL A 109 -2.30 2.15 11.46
C VAL A 109 -3.49 1.19 11.48
N ASP A 110 -4.21 1.12 10.36
CA ASP A 110 -5.34 0.21 10.19
C ASP A 110 -4.89 -1.17 9.67
N PHE A 111 -3.92 -1.16 8.73
CA PHE A 111 -3.39 -2.39 8.14
C PHE A 111 -1.87 -2.37 8.04
N THR A 112 -1.28 -3.50 8.36
CA THR A 112 0.11 -3.81 8.07
C THR A 112 0.15 -4.92 7.03
N VAL A 113 0.73 -4.66 5.85
CA VAL A 113 0.69 -5.57 4.70
C VAL A 113 2.10 -5.99 4.32
N GLY A 114 2.34 -7.29 4.33
CA GLY A 114 3.61 -7.89 3.93
C GLY A 114 3.90 -7.74 2.42
N ASN A 115 5.13 -8.01 2.05
CA ASN A 115 5.58 -7.86 0.66
C ASN A 115 4.87 -8.81 -0.31
N ALA A 116 4.54 -10.01 0.14
CA ALA A 116 3.83 -11.01 -0.67
C ALA A 116 2.37 -10.62 -0.96
N ASP A 117 1.75 -9.80 -0.09
CA ASP A 117 0.32 -9.49 -0.14
C ASP A 117 0.02 -8.09 -0.69
N ARG A 118 0.98 -7.44 -1.34
CA ARG A 118 0.80 -6.08 -1.87
C ARG A 118 -0.29 -5.98 -2.95
N ASP A 119 -0.51 -7.04 -3.70
CA ASP A 119 -1.59 -7.16 -4.68
C ASP A 119 -2.98 -7.14 -4.02
N ARG A 120 -3.06 -7.57 -2.77
CA ARG A 120 -4.29 -7.54 -1.97
C ARG A 120 -4.65 -6.14 -1.44
N LEU A 121 -3.71 -5.17 -1.50
CA LEU A 121 -3.97 -3.79 -1.02
C LEU A 121 -5.26 -3.20 -1.60
N ALA A 122 -5.50 -3.42 -2.88
CA ALA A 122 -6.69 -2.93 -3.54
C ALA A 122 -7.99 -3.66 -3.10
N HIS A 123 -7.90 -4.89 -2.59
CA HIS A 123 -9.05 -5.63 -2.03
C HIS A 123 -9.33 -5.25 -0.57
N LEU A 124 -8.28 -4.93 0.20
CA LEU A 124 -8.43 -4.49 1.60
C LEU A 124 -9.25 -3.19 1.72
N LEU A 125 -9.43 -2.46 0.62
CA LEU A 125 -10.28 -1.27 0.57
C LEU A 125 -11.78 -1.61 0.57
N GLU A 126 -12.13 -2.80 0.10
CA GLU A 126 -13.51 -3.29 0.02
C GLU A 126 -13.98 -3.91 1.34
N GLU A 127 -13.02 -4.27 2.20
CA GLU A 127 -13.32 -4.73 3.55
C GLU A 127 -13.78 -3.54 4.41
N ASP A 128 -14.77 -3.75 5.25
CA ASP A 128 -15.20 -2.76 6.23
C ASP A 128 -14.01 -2.32 7.10
N ALA A 129 -14.05 -1.07 7.57
CA ALA A 129 -13.02 -0.56 8.47
C ALA A 129 -12.75 -1.59 9.57
N PRO A 130 -11.47 -1.93 9.85
CA PRO A 130 -11.17 -2.91 10.87
C PRO A 130 -11.85 -2.50 12.16
N GLY A 131 -12.60 -3.43 12.76
CA GLY A 131 -13.03 -3.29 14.13
C GLY A 131 -11.81 -3.09 15.04
N PRO A 132 -11.96 -2.80 16.33
CA PRO A 132 -10.84 -2.60 17.24
C PRO A 132 -9.95 -3.85 17.26
N GLY A 133 -8.84 -3.82 16.51
CA GLY A 133 -7.88 -4.92 16.40
C GLY A 133 -6.84 -4.65 15.32
N LEU A 134 -5.63 -5.15 15.58
CA LEU A 134 -4.50 -5.06 14.65
C LEU A 134 -4.75 -5.95 13.44
N LYS A 135 -4.91 -5.37 12.24
CA LYS A 135 -4.94 -6.16 11.00
C LYS A 135 -3.57 -6.28 10.38
N ILE A 136 -2.98 -7.44 10.52
CA ILE A 136 -1.74 -7.82 9.87
C ILE A 136 -2.07 -8.82 8.76
N VAL A 137 -1.80 -8.44 7.50
CA VAL A 137 -1.94 -9.29 6.34
C VAL A 137 -0.54 -9.67 5.88
N ARG A 138 -0.13 -10.89 6.15
CA ARG A 138 1.20 -11.38 5.82
C ARG A 138 1.15 -12.86 5.47
N SER A 139 1.39 -13.16 4.21
CA SER A 139 1.62 -14.53 3.73
C SER A 139 3.11 -14.89 3.81
N ALA A 140 3.41 -16.17 3.86
CA ALA A 140 4.79 -16.64 3.73
C ALA A 140 5.35 -16.24 2.36
N LEU A 141 6.62 -15.84 2.32
CA LEU A 141 7.34 -15.61 1.07
C LEU A 141 7.70 -16.99 0.48
N ASP A 142 6.78 -17.62 -0.22
CA ASP A 142 6.90 -18.95 -0.81
C ASP A 142 7.52 -18.93 -2.23
N GLY A 143 8.24 -17.87 -2.55
CA GLY A 143 8.83 -17.65 -3.89
C GLY A 143 7.84 -17.09 -4.92
N ARG A 144 6.56 -16.95 -4.58
CA ARG A 144 5.60 -16.20 -5.38
C ARG A 144 5.71 -14.73 -4.99
N GLY A 145 6.48 -13.95 -5.74
CA GLY A 145 6.54 -12.51 -5.57
C GLY A 145 5.15 -11.87 -5.70
N SER A 146 4.97 -10.67 -5.16
CA SER A 146 3.76 -9.88 -5.36
C SER A 146 3.44 -9.78 -6.85
N GLN A 147 2.25 -10.21 -7.26
CA GLN A 147 1.78 -10.16 -8.65
C GLN A 147 1.26 -8.77 -9.05
N LEU A 148 1.80 -7.72 -8.45
CA LEU A 148 1.46 -6.37 -8.86
C LEU A 148 1.84 -6.16 -10.32
N PRO A 149 0.94 -5.57 -11.13
CA PRO A 149 1.25 -5.27 -12.50
C PRO A 149 2.44 -4.33 -12.58
N MET A 150 3.42 -4.66 -13.40
CA MET A 150 4.56 -3.79 -13.67
C MET A 150 4.05 -2.52 -14.34
N PRO A 151 4.31 -1.32 -13.79
CA PRO A 151 3.93 -0.09 -14.45
C PRO A 151 4.81 0.10 -15.69
N LEU A 152 4.25 -0.16 -16.86
CA LEU A 152 4.87 0.19 -18.14
C LEU A 152 4.54 1.66 -18.41
N GLY A 153 5.45 2.57 -18.06
CA GLY A 153 5.43 3.93 -18.61
C GLY A 153 5.30 5.12 -17.69
N GLU A 154 4.76 5.01 -16.47
CA GLU A 154 4.70 6.16 -15.56
C GLU A 154 5.79 6.11 -14.48
N THR A 155 6.84 6.85 -14.69
CA THR A 155 8.01 6.95 -13.78
C THR A 155 7.96 8.16 -12.85
N GLY A 156 6.77 8.74 -12.63
CA GLY A 156 6.62 9.91 -11.74
C GLY A 156 7.51 11.09 -12.17
N GLY A 157 7.52 11.41 -13.48
CA GLY A 157 8.32 12.52 -14.03
C GLY A 157 9.79 12.17 -14.31
N ARG A 158 10.20 10.91 -14.21
CA ARG A 158 11.57 10.47 -14.55
C ARG A 158 11.66 10.04 -16.00
N THR A 159 12.77 10.37 -16.64
CA THR A 159 13.07 10.01 -18.04
C THR A 159 13.45 8.53 -18.21
N ARG A 160 13.75 7.81 -17.12
CA ARG A 160 14.14 6.39 -17.14
C ARG A 160 13.16 5.56 -16.32
N PRO A 161 12.47 4.58 -16.94
CA PRO A 161 11.59 3.67 -16.22
C PRO A 161 12.40 2.76 -15.29
N LEU A 162 11.78 2.39 -14.15
CA LEU A 162 12.31 1.37 -13.27
C LEU A 162 11.62 0.06 -13.60
N VAL A 163 12.42 -0.95 -13.94
CA VAL A 163 11.95 -2.31 -14.18
C VAL A 163 12.43 -3.19 -13.02
N LYS A 164 11.51 -3.77 -12.29
CA LYS A 164 11.80 -4.73 -11.23
C LYS A 164 11.85 -6.12 -11.85
N LEU A 165 13.01 -6.76 -11.83
CA LEU A 165 13.22 -8.07 -12.43
C LEU A 165 13.04 -9.22 -11.43
N GLN A 166 13.17 -8.95 -10.13
CA GLN A 166 13.17 -9.97 -9.09
C GLN A 166 12.69 -9.43 -7.75
N ASP A 167 11.97 -10.25 -6.99
CA ASP A 167 11.62 -10.05 -5.59
C ASP A 167 12.36 -11.07 -4.73
N GLY A 168 13.43 -10.60 -4.07
CA GLY A 168 14.26 -11.46 -3.24
C GLY A 168 15.25 -12.32 -4.04
N CYS A 169 16.03 -13.09 -3.33
CA CYS A 169 16.95 -14.08 -3.92
C CYS A 169 17.21 -15.19 -2.89
N ASP A 170 17.60 -16.37 -3.36
CA ASP A 170 17.90 -17.52 -2.49
C ASP A 170 19.29 -17.44 -1.85
N ALA A 171 20.13 -16.51 -2.28
CA ALA A 171 21.43 -16.27 -1.70
C ALA A 171 21.25 -15.61 -0.31
N ARG A 172 21.76 -16.29 0.71
CA ARG A 172 21.73 -15.84 2.12
C ARG A 172 22.93 -14.95 2.42
N CYS A 173 23.12 -13.89 1.62
CA CYS A 173 24.20 -12.96 1.90
C CYS A 173 23.94 -12.09 3.15
#